data_faf19865645679eb29bb31346fced661
#
_entry.id   faf19865645679eb29bb31346fced661
#
_cell.length_a   1.000
_cell.length_b   1.000
_cell.length_c   1.000
_cell.angle_alpha   90.00
_cell.angle_beta   90.00
_cell.angle_gamma   90.00
#
_symmetry.space_group_name_H-M   'P 1'
#
loop_
_entity.id
_entity.type
_entity.pdbx_description
1 polymer ?
#
loop_
_entity_poly.entity_id
_entity_poly.type
_entity_poly.pdbx_seq_one_letter_code
_entity_poly.pdbx_strand_id
1 'polypeptide(L)'
;MPDYQLRWSKQAGKELDDIPSRLANRIYERAGNLALTPRPPGALKLKGHSFWRIRIGDYRVLYEIDDGDKIVSIMSVCHRKDVYRDL
;
A
#
# COMPACT_ATOMS: atom_id res chain seq x y z
N MET A 1 14.50 14.14 0.73
CA MET A 1 14.91 12.79 0.32
C MET A 1 14.03 11.75 1.02
N PRO A 2 13.45 10.80 0.29
CA PRO A 2 12.74 9.71 0.94
C PRO A 2 13.69 8.86 1.77
N ASP A 3 13.26 8.51 2.98
CA ASP A 3 14.08 7.69 3.86
C ASP A 3 14.01 6.21 3.51
N TYR A 4 12.94 5.80 2.84
CA TYR A 4 12.69 4.41 2.48
C TYR A 4 12.65 4.23 0.97
N GLN A 5 13.10 3.06 0.52
CA GLN A 5 12.94 2.65 -0.87
C GLN A 5 11.55 2.05 -1.03
N LEU A 6 10.83 2.47 -2.07
CA LEU A 6 9.50 1.94 -2.35
C LEU A 6 9.60 0.84 -3.41
N ARG A 7 8.95 -0.27 -3.15
CA ARG A 7 8.87 -1.39 -4.11
C ARG A 7 7.42 -1.78 -4.31
N TRP A 8 7.07 -2.07 -5.55
CA TRP A 8 5.75 -2.56 -5.93
C TRP A 8 5.84 -4.03 -6.28
N SER A 9 5.00 -4.86 -5.67
CA SER A 9 4.90 -6.25 -6.10
C SER A 9 4.26 -6.31 -7.48
N LYS A 10 4.50 -7.41 -8.19
CA LYS A 10 3.89 -7.63 -9.49
C LYS A 10 2.36 -7.62 -9.39
N GLN A 11 1.83 -8.24 -8.34
CA GLN A 11 0.39 -8.28 -8.10
C GLN A 11 -0.18 -6.88 -7.89
N ALA A 12 0.47 -6.07 -7.05
CA ALA A 12 -0.01 -4.72 -6.77
C ALA A 12 0.00 -3.86 -8.04
N GLY A 13 1.04 -3.99 -8.86
CA GLY A 13 1.12 -3.27 -10.12
C GLY A 13 -0.02 -3.62 -11.07
N LYS A 14 -0.34 -4.91 -11.18
CA LYS A 14 -1.45 -5.36 -12.01
C LYS A 14 -2.80 -4.88 -11.48
N GLU A 15 -2.98 -4.94 -10.17
CA GLU A 15 -4.22 -4.48 -9.56
C GLU A 15 -4.43 -3.00 -9.80
N LEU A 16 -3.35 -2.23 -9.71
CA LEU A 16 -3.42 -0.79 -9.96
C LEU A 16 -3.82 -0.51 -11.42
N ASP A 17 -3.29 -1.28 -12.36
CA ASP A 17 -3.60 -1.12 -13.78
C ASP A 17 -5.09 -1.35 -14.10
N ASP A 18 -5.78 -2.13 -13.28
CA ASP A 18 -7.21 -2.42 -13.48
C ASP A 18 -8.13 -1.36 -12.88
N ILE A 19 -7.58 -0.35 -12.23
CA ILE A 19 -8.35 0.72 -11.59
C ILE A 19 -8.44 1.91 -12.54
N PRO A 20 -9.60 2.61 -12.60
CA PRO A 20 -9.73 3.80 -13.45
C PRO A 20 -8.60 4.80 -13.18
N SER A 21 -8.07 5.39 -14.25
CA SER A 21 -6.84 6.20 -14.21
C SER A 21 -6.81 7.28 -13.13
N ARG A 22 -7.91 8.02 -12.97
CA ARG A 22 -7.97 9.10 -11.98
C ARG A 22 -7.72 8.57 -10.56
N LEU A 23 -8.39 7.46 -10.24
CA LEU A 23 -8.27 6.85 -8.92
C LEU A 23 -6.92 6.13 -8.79
N ALA A 24 -6.47 5.47 -9.85
CA ALA A 24 -5.17 4.81 -9.86
C ALA A 24 -4.04 5.80 -9.59
N ASN A 25 -4.09 6.98 -10.21
CA ASN A 25 -3.09 8.01 -9.98
C ASN A 25 -3.08 8.50 -8.54
N ARG A 26 -4.27 8.64 -7.95
CA ARG A 26 -4.40 9.04 -6.55
C ARG A 26 -3.81 7.99 -5.62
N ILE A 27 -4.07 6.72 -5.90
CA ILE A 27 -3.53 5.61 -5.12
C ILE A 27 -2.01 5.57 -5.25
N TYR A 28 -1.50 5.72 -6.47
CA TYR A 28 -0.07 5.71 -6.74
C TYR A 28 0.65 6.81 -5.96
N GLU A 29 0.08 8.02 -5.97
CA GLU A 29 0.63 9.15 -5.22
C GLU A 29 0.66 8.91 -3.72
N ARG A 30 -0.47 8.44 -3.18
CA ARG A 30 -0.59 8.17 -1.74
C ARG A 30 0.36 7.04 -1.31
N ALA A 31 0.48 6.01 -2.13
CA ALA A 31 1.42 4.93 -1.86
C ALA A 31 2.86 5.42 -1.93
N GLY A 32 3.16 6.31 -2.88
CA GLY A 32 4.50 6.90 -2.99
C GLY A 32 4.93 7.65 -1.75
N ASN A 33 3.99 8.30 -1.08
CA ASN A 33 4.28 9.05 0.15
C ASN A 33 4.70 8.14 1.31
N LEU A 34 4.46 6.84 1.22
CA LEU A 34 4.89 5.90 2.25
C LEU A 34 6.41 5.79 2.33
N ALA A 35 7.13 6.19 1.28
CA ALA A 35 8.59 6.23 1.30
C ALA A 35 9.10 7.32 2.25
N LEU A 36 8.32 8.38 2.45
CA LEU A 36 8.65 9.46 3.38
C LEU A 36 8.09 9.19 4.77
N THR A 37 6.86 8.68 4.82
CA THR A 37 6.13 8.45 6.06
C THR A 37 5.47 7.08 6.00
N PRO A 38 6.19 6.00 6.38
CA PRO A 38 5.66 4.64 6.25
C PRO A 38 4.42 4.37 7.12
N ARG A 39 4.28 5.10 8.22
CA ARG A 39 3.14 4.94 9.12
C ARG A 39 2.37 6.25 9.25
N PRO A 40 1.73 6.73 8.15
CA PRO A 40 1.00 7.99 8.21
C PRO A 40 -0.24 7.87 9.10
N PRO A 41 -0.84 9.01 9.50
CA PRO A 41 -2.11 8.97 10.21
C PRO A 41 -3.13 8.15 9.41
N GLY A 42 -3.82 7.24 10.09
CA GLY A 42 -4.79 6.36 9.44
C GLY A 42 -4.22 5.01 9.00
N ALA A 43 -2.90 4.84 9.02
CA ALA A 43 -2.30 3.54 8.74
C ALA A 43 -2.58 2.60 9.91
N LEU A 44 -2.99 1.37 9.60
CA LEU A 44 -3.29 0.36 10.61
C LEU A 44 -2.52 -0.92 10.30
N LYS A 45 -1.94 -1.50 11.35
CA LYS A 45 -1.31 -2.80 11.22
C LYS A 45 -2.38 -3.87 11.33
N LEU A 46 -2.39 -4.83 10.41
CA LEU A 46 -3.36 -5.92 10.43
C LEU A 46 -2.98 -6.90 11.53
N LYS A 47 -3.96 -7.22 12.38
CA LYS A 47 -3.75 -8.11 13.51
C LYS A 47 -3.34 -9.50 13.02
N GLY A 48 -2.24 -10.01 13.59
CA GLY A 48 -1.73 -11.33 13.23
C GLY A 48 -0.94 -11.39 11.93
N HIS A 49 -0.67 -10.24 11.32
CA HIS A 49 0.07 -10.16 10.05
C HIS A 49 1.17 -9.10 10.13
N SER A 50 2.14 -9.20 9.24
CA SER A 50 3.18 -8.17 9.10
C SER A 50 2.72 -7.01 8.23
N PHE A 51 1.51 -7.07 7.69
CA PHE A 51 1.00 -6.06 6.77
C PHE A 51 0.44 -4.84 7.49
N TRP A 52 0.63 -3.70 6.85
CA TRP A 52 -0.03 -2.45 7.17
C TRP A 52 -1.01 -2.12 6.06
N ARG A 53 -2.00 -1.28 6.34
CA ARG A 53 -2.91 -0.80 5.32
C ARG A 53 -3.17 0.68 5.42
N ILE A 54 -3.36 1.32 4.27
CA ILE A 54 -3.93 2.67 4.19
C ILE A 54 -5.20 2.61 3.34
N ARG A 55 -6.11 3.53 3.59
CA ARG A 55 -7.36 3.65 2.84
C ARG A 55 -7.27 4.81 1.87
N ILE A 56 -7.71 4.55 0.63
CA ILE A 56 -7.86 5.59 -0.37
C ILE A 56 -9.23 5.37 -1.03
N GLY A 57 -10.24 6.13 -0.60
CA GLY A 57 -11.61 5.90 -1.05
C GLY A 57 -12.08 4.50 -0.66
N ASP A 58 -12.57 3.74 -1.64
CA ASP A 58 -13.03 2.36 -1.42
C ASP A 58 -11.92 1.32 -1.55
N TYR A 59 -10.69 1.77 -1.72
CA TYR A 59 -9.55 0.86 -1.89
C TYR A 59 -8.67 0.84 -0.66
N ARG A 60 -7.95 -0.27 -0.52
CA ARG A 60 -6.95 -0.48 0.54
C ARG A 60 -5.64 -0.82 -0.12
N VAL A 61 -4.57 -0.21 0.36
CA VAL A 61 -3.21 -0.57 -0.04
C VAL A 61 -2.60 -1.35 1.11
N LEU A 62 -2.21 -2.59 0.84
CA LEU A 62 -1.52 -3.45 1.81
C LEU A 62 -0.03 -3.38 1.53
N TYR A 63 0.76 -3.17 2.57
CA TYR A 63 2.19 -3.02 2.42
C TYR A 63 2.94 -3.52 3.64
N GLU A 64 4.22 -3.83 3.44
CA GLU A 64 5.12 -4.22 4.52
C GLU A 64 6.20 -3.16 4.67
N ILE A 65 6.72 -3.03 5.90
CA ILE A 65 7.78 -2.09 6.22
C ILE A 65 8.97 -2.86 6.77
N ASP A 66 10.11 -2.68 6.13
CA ASP A 66 11.37 -3.20 6.63
C ASP A 66 12.20 -2.02 7.12
N ASP A 67 12.18 -1.80 8.44
CA ASP A 67 12.89 -0.67 9.04
C ASP A 67 14.41 -0.86 9.02
N GLY A 68 14.86 -2.11 9.01
CA GLY A 68 16.30 -2.42 8.96
C GLY A 68 16.92 -2.00 7.64
N ASP A 69 16.32 -2.43 6.53
CA ASP A 69 16.80 -2.13 5.20
C ASP A 69 16.15 -0.89 4.59
N LYS A 70 15.25 -0.26 5.31
CA LYS A 70 14.54 0.95 4.85
C LYS A 70 13.79 0.70 3.54
N ILE A 71 12.93 -0.31 3.52
CA ILE A 71 12.14 -0.68 2.35
C ILE A 71 10.66 -0.72 2.72
N VAL A 72 9.83 -0.11 1.88
CA VAL A 72 8.38 -0.26 1.92
C VAL A 72 7.98 -1.06 0.68
N SER A 73 7.33 -2.20 0.89
CA SER A 73 6.90 -3.08 -0.19
C SER A 73 5.38 -3.03 -0.32
N ILE A 74 4.89 -2.50 -1.44
CA ILE A 74 3.46 -2.47 -1.73
C ILE A 74 3.07 -3.86 -2.23
N MET A 75 2.25 -4.56 -1.46
CA MET A 75 1.92 -5.96 -1.70
C MET A 75 0.62 -6.14 -2.47
N SER A 76 -0.37 -5.30 -2.21
CA SER A 76 -1.67 -5.45 -2.85
C SER A 76 -2.43 -4.14 -2.83
N VAL A 77 -3.25 -3.93 -3.87
CA VAL A 77 -4.22 -2.84 -3.95
C VAL A 77 -5.56 -3.50 -4.16
N CYS A 78 -6.43 -3.47 -3.15
CA CYS A 78 -7.70 -4.18 -3.23
C CYS A 78 -8.88 -3.30 -2.85
N HIS A 79 -10.03 -3.64 -3.45
CA HIS A 79 -11.29 -3.00 -3.09
C HIS A 79 -11.65 -3.38 -1.65
N ARG A 80 -12.33 -2.49 -0.93
CA ARG A 80 -12.71 -2.71 0.47
C ARG A 80 -13.42 -4.05 0.71
N LYS A 81 -14.11 -4.57 -0.29
CA LYS A 81 -14.81 -5.84 -0.19
C LYS A 81 -13.89 -7.05 -0.20
N ASP A 82 -12.68 -6.88 -0.73
CA ASP A 82 -11.75 -7.98 -0.94
C ASP A 82 -10.54 -7.93 -0.03
N VAL A 83 -10.40 -6.88 0.78
CA VAL A 83 -9.16 -6.62 1.52
C VAL A 83 -8.78 -7.73 2.49
N TYR A 84 -9.76 -8.44 3.04
CA TYR A 84 -9.50 -9.52 4.00
C TYR A 84 -9.77 -10.91 3.45
N ARG A 85 -10.06 -11.01 2.16
CA ARG A 85 -10.49 -12.29 1.57
C ARG A 85 -9.41 -13.36 1.63
N ASP A 86 -8.15 -12.97 1.42
CA ASP A 86 -7.01 -13.88 1.37
C ASP A 86 -6.13 -13.81 2.63
N LEU A 87 -6.59 -13.12 3.64
CA LEU A 87 -5.90 -12.99 4.93
C LEU A 87 -6.63 -13.76 6.05
#